data_1a4f9c2fdd9e361b41d341cbec5ffe9b
#
_entry.id   1a4f9c2fdd9e361b41d341cbec5ffe9b
#
_cell.length_a   1.000
_cell.length_b   1.000
_cell.length_c   1.000
_cell.angle_alpha   90.00
_cell.angle_beta   90.00
_cell.angle_gamma   90.00
#
_symmetry.space_group_name_H-M   'P 1'
#
loop_
_entity.id
_entity.type
_entity.pdbx_description
1 polymer ?
#
loop_
_entity_poly.entity_id
_entity_poly.type
_entity_poly.pdbx_seq_one_letter_code
_entity_poly.pdbx_strand_id
1 'polypeptide(L)'
;LTPVQATPRIVELIKPITDIKTVNKNMIISGWAETDTKIEIRVYSRVSKRVGDQEVYDWEEYVQPGKEAELVVGPTGFFAREVELKNGVNKVEIKAVNAEGKEEVTEGLVTLSSKEEVRDAVKNLMNFNFLDLIKEIIK
;
A
#
# COMPACT_ATOMS: atom_id res chain seq x y z
N LEU A 1 30.36 -11.81 -21.15
CA LEU A 1 29.16 -11.96 -20.31
C LEU A 1 28.25 -10.76 -20.54
N THR A 2 27.20 -10.99 -21.32
CA THR A 2 26.14 -10.00 -21.43
C THR A 2 25.43 -9.90 -20.07
N PRO A 3 25.40 -8.71 -19.48
CA PRO A 3 24.62 -8.57 -18.25
C PRO A 3 23.17 -8.95 -18.53
N VAL A 4 22.63 -9.77 -17.66
CA VAL A 4 21.21 -10.11 -17.74
C VAL A 4 20.44 -8.80 -17.60
N GLN A 5 19.93 -8.32 -18.72
CA GLN A 5 19.07 -7.14 -18.66
C GLN A 5 17.79 -7.53 -17.94
N ALA A 6 17.52 -6.82 -16.85
CA ALA A 6 16.22 -6.93 -16.20
C ALA A 6 15.15 -6.66 -17.24
N THR A 7 14.14 -7.53 -17.30
CA THR A 7 12.97 -7.30 -18.16
C THR A 7 12.44 -5.90 -17.88
N PRO A 8 12.32 -5.01 -18.87
CA PRO A 8 11.81 -3.67 -18.60
C PRO A 8 10.44 -3.76 -18.00
N ARG A 9 10.25 -3.06 -16.89
CA ARG A 9 8.97 -3.04 -16.20
C ARG A 9 7.95 -2.29 -17.04
N ILE A 10 6.73 -2.81 -17.07
CA ILE A 10 5.61 -2.15 -17.74
C ILE A 10 5.22 -0.89 -16.97
N VAL A 11 5.29 -0.97 -15.64
CA VAL A 11 4.97 0.14 -14.74
C VAL A 11 6.15 0.41 -13.83
N GLU A 12 6.52 1.67 -13.72
CA GLU A 12 7.49 2.13 -12.74
C GLU A 12 6.79 3.05 -11.75
N LEU A 13 6.69 2.60 -10.50
CA LEU A 13 6.07 3.40 -9.45
C LEU A 13 7.05 4.44 -8.93
N ILE A 14 6.57 5.66 -8.73
CA ILE A 14 7.37 6.74 -8.14
C ILE A 14 7.76 6.37 -6.72
N LYS A 15 6.82 5.80 -5.98
CA LYS A 15 7.05 5.33 -4.64
C LYS A 15 6.68 3.85 -4.57
N PRO A 16 7.67 2.95 -4.36
CA PRO A 16 7.36 1.52 -4.26
C PRO A 16 6.44 1.23 -3.08
N ILE A 17 5.53 0.30 -3.27
CA ILE A 17 4.64 -0.15 -2.20
C ILE A 17 5.30 -1.32 -1.50
N THR A 18 6.11 -1.02 -0.49
CA THR A 18 6.82 -2.03 0.31
C THR A 18 6.50 -1.79 1.77
N ASP A 19 5.67 -2.63 2.34
CA ASP A 19 5.31 -2.62 3.77
C ASP A 19 5.20 -1.21 4.37
N ILE A 20 4.30 -0.41 3.82
CA ILE A 20 4.07 0.98 4.22
C ILE A 20 3.17 1.02 5.44
N LYS A 21 3.50 1.90 6.39
CA LYS A 21 2.64 2.20 7.54
C LYS A 21 2.19 3.64 7.45
N THR A 22 0.90 3.87 7.62
CA THR A 22 0.30 5.20 7.48
C THR A 22 -0.84 5.41 8.46
N VAL A 23 -1.10 6.67 8.77
CA VAL A 23 -2.30 7.08 9.51
C VAL A 23 -3.32 7.75 8.59
N ASN A 24 -3.00 7.88 7.31
CA ASN A 24 -3.87 8.51 6.32
C ASN A 24 -4.71 7.44 5.63
N LYS A 25 -6.02 7.62 5.69
CA LYS A 25 -6.98 6.74 5.04
C LYS A 25 -6.83 6.72 3.53
N ASN A 26 -6.42 7.84 2.94
CA ASN A 26 -6.24 7.97 1.51
C ASN A 26 -4.76 7.92 1.15
N MET A 27 -4.45 7.21 0.09
CA MET A 27 -3.10 7.03 -0.41
C MET A 27 -3.07 7.27 -1.92
N ILE A 28 -2.06 7.98 -2.40
CA ILE A 28 -1.90 8.21 -3.83
C ILE A 28 -0.89 7.22 -4.38
N ILE A 29 -1.31 6.50 -5.41
CA ILE A 29 -0.45 5.60 -6.18
C ILE A 29 -0.15 6.30 -7.49
N SER A 30 1.12 6.51 -7.77
CA SER A 30 1.55 7.22 -8.98
C SER A 30 2.76 6.56 -9.60
N GLY A 31 2.90 6.75 -10.91
CA GLY A 31 4.00 6.13 -11.63
C GLY A 31 4.00 6.51 -13.11
N TRP A 32 4.85 5.78 -13.82
CA TRP A 32 5.05 5.95 -15.25
C TRP A 32 4.79 4.65 -15.96
N ALA A 33 4.13 4.73 -17.11
CA ALA A 33 3.93 3.60 -18.01
C ALA A 33 3.79 4.12 -19.42
N GLU A 34 3.92 3.24 -20.40
CA GLU A 34 3.70 3.65 -21.79
C GLU A 34 2.24 4.07 -22.01
N THR A 35 2.06 4.96 -22.99
CA THR A 35 0.71 5.39 -23.40
C THR A 35 -0.14 4.17 -23.76
N ASP A 36 -1.43 4.23 -23.45
CA ASP A 36 -2.42 3.18 -23.66
C ASP A 36 -2.25 1.94 -22.78
N THR A 37 -1.34 1.94 -21.83
CA THR A 37 -1.27 0.89 -20.82
C THR A 37 -2.51 0.97 -19.94
N LYS A 38 -3.15 -0.17 -19.73
CA LYS A 38 -4.29 -0.27 -18.81
C LYS A 38 -3.78 -0.63 -17.43
N ILE A 39 -4.16 0.16 -16.45
CA ILE A 39 -3.74 -0.05 -15.08
C ILE A 39 -4.98 -0.29 -14.23
N GLU A 40 -5.00 -1.41 -13.54
CA GLU A 40 -6.06 -1.78 -12.62
C GLU A 40 -5.50 -1.81 -11.21
N ILE A 41 -6.09 -1.00 -10.34
CA ILE A 41 -5.64 -0.88 -8.95
C ILE A 41 -6.75 -1.39 -8.04
N ARG A 42 -6.45 -2.42 -7.25
CA ARG A 42 -7.38 -3.02 -6.31
C ARG A 42 -6.79 -3.00 -4.91
N VAL A 43 -7.64 -2.77 -3.95
CA VAL A 43 -7.28 -2.78 -2.53
C VAL A 43 -8.02 -3.93 -1.86
N TYR A 44 -7.28 -4.74 -1.12
CA TYR A 44 -7.86 -5.82 -0.33
C TYR A 44 -7.57 -5.55 1.13
N SER A 45 -8.55 -5.77 1.99
CA SER A 45 -8.33 -5.69 3.44
C SER A 45 -8.16 -7.08 4.01
N ARG A 46 -7.26 -7.20 4.99
CA ARG A 46 -7.07 -8.46 5.70
C ARG A 46 -8.18 -8.61 6.74
N VAL A 47 -8.92 -9.70 6.64
CA VAL A 47 -9.96 -10.06 7.59
C VAL A 47 -9.54 -11.31 8.34
N SER A 48 -9.86 -11.38 9.62
CA SER A 48 -9.61 -12.58 10.39
C SER A 48 -10.90 -13.40 10.49
N LYS A 49 -10.76 -14.71 10.30
CA LYS A 49 -11.85 -15.66 10.44
C LYS A 49 -11.41 -16.71 11.44
N ARG A 50 -12.34 -17.14 12.29
CA ARG A 50 -12.08 -18.19 13.23
C ARG A 50 -12.59 -19.51 12.65
N VAL A 51 -11.67 -20.45 12.45
CA VAL A 51 -12.00 -21.80 12.00
C VAL A 51 -11.59 -22.77 13.14
N GLY A 52 -12.58 -23.23 13.91
CA GLY A 52 -12.30 -23.99 15.12
C GLY A 52 -11.59 -23.12 16.17
N ASP A 53 -10.45 -23.57 16.66
CA ASP A 53 -9.62 -22.83 17.63
C ASP A 53 -8.53 -22.00 16.98
N GLN A 54 -8.47 -22.00 15.63
CA GLN A 54 -7.43 -21.27 14.90
C GLN A 54 -7.98 -20.01 14.28
N GLU A 55 -7.19 -18.93 14.37
CA GLU A 55 -7.45 -17.68 13.69
C GLU A 55 -6.79 -17.75 12.30
N VAL A 56 -7.59 -17.61 11.25
CA VAL A 56 -7.14 -17.65 9.86
C VAL A 56 -7.35 -16.28 9.24
N TYR A 57 -6.37 -15.81 8.50
CA TYR A 57 -6.47 -14.53 7.78
C TYR A 57 -6.83 -14.78 6.33
N ASP A 58 -7.67 -13.87 5.79
CA ASP A 58 -8.09 -13.88 4.40
C ASP A 58 -8.12 -12.46 3.87
N TRP A 59 -8.13 -12.32 2.54
CA TRP A 59 -8.20 -11.03 1.87
C TRP A 59 -9.59 -10.81 1.31
N GLU A 60 -10.17 -9.65 1.61
CA GLU A 60 -11.47 -9.25 1.10
C GLU A 60 -11.31 -7.95 0.32
N GLU A 61 -11.79 -7.94 -0.92
CA GLU A 61 -11.69 -6.75 -1.76
C GLU A 61 -12.46 -5.58 -1.16
N TYR A 62 -11.79 -4.45 -1.05
CA TYR A 62 -12.41 -3.19 -0.72
C TYR A 62 -12.64 -2.40 -2.00
N VAL A 63 -13.87 -2.47 -2.51
CA VAL A 63 -14.24 -1.76 -3.74
C VAL A 63 -14.15 -0.25 -3.48
N GLN A 64 -13.37 0.44 -4.31
CA GLN A 64 -13.13 1.87 -4.15
C GLN A 64 -14.39 2.68 -4.45
N PRO A 65 -14.88 3.49 -3.50
CA PRO A 65 -16.12 4.24 -3.69
C PRO A 65 -15.96 5.30 -4.79
N GLY A 66 -16.89 5.31 -5.75
CA GLY A 66 -16.95 6.32 -6.79
C GLY A 66 -15.82 6.31 -7.80
N LYS A 67 -15.01 5.25 -7.85
CA LYS A 67 -13.87 5.14 -8.77
C LYS A 67 -13.90 3.82 -9.51
N GLU A 68 -13.54 3.87 -10.79
CA GLU A 68 -13.32 2.66 -11.55
C GLU A 68 -11.97 2.06 -11.18
N ALA A 69 -11.88 0.74 -11.14
CA ALA A 69 -10.62 0.06 -10.83
C ALA A 69 -9.57 0.27 -11.92
N GLU A 70 -10.00 0.43 -13.17
CA GLU A 70 -9.14 0.54 -14.34
C GLU A 70 -8.96 1.99 -14.77
N LEU A 71 -7.73 2.34 -15.13
CA LEU A 71 -7.40 3.60 -15.81
C LEU A 71 -6.51 3.31 -17.02
N VAL A 72 -6.50 4.22 -17.97
CA VAL A 72 -5.66 4.14 -19.16
C VAL A 72 -4.64 5.26 -19.12
N VAL A 73 -3.37 4.90 -19.31
CA VAL A 73 -2.27 5.88 -19.29
C VAL A 73 -2.33 6.74 -20.53
N GLY A 74 -2.32 8.06 -20.32
CA GLY A 74 -2.35 9.04 -21.41
C GLY A 74 -0.99 9.34 -22.03
N PRO A 75 -0.94 10.36 -22.92
CA PRO A 75 0.27 10.67 -23.70
C PRO A 75 1.49 11.06 -22.88
N THR A 76 1.32 11.56 -21.67
CA THR A 76 2.44 11.93 -20.80
C THR A 76 3.16 10.74 -20.20
N GLY A 77 2.51 9.58 -20.18
CA GLY A 77 3.03 8.39 -19.53
C GLY A 77 2.89 8.39 -18.01
N PHE A 78 2.43 9.49 -17.43
CA PHE A 78 2.24 9.61 -15.99
C PHE A 78 0.81 9.20 -15.61
N PHE A 79 0.70 8.47 -14.50
CA PHE A 79 -0.61 8.18 -13.93
C PHE A 79 -0.57 8.41 -12.42
N ALA A 80 -1.70 8.74 -11.86
CA ALA A 80 -1.90 8.86 -10.42
C ALA A 80 -3.33 8.47 -10.07
N ARG A 81 -3.48 7.72 -9.00
CA ARG A 81 -4.80 7.33 -8.50
C ARG A 81 -4.78 7.37 -6.98
N GLU A 82 -5.79 8.01 -6.40
CA GLU A 82 -6.02 7.98 -4.99
C GLU A 82 -6.83 6.74 -4.64
N VAL A 83 -6.38 5.99 -3.63
CA VAL A 83 -7.08 4.83 -3.11
C VAL A 83 -7.41 5.03 -1.64
N GLU A 84 -8.51 4.44 -1.22
CA GLU A 84 -8.96 4.47 0.17
C GLU A 84 -8.62 3.14 0.84
N LEU A 85 -8.07 3.23 2.05
CA LEU A 85 -7.64 2.08 2.84
C LEU A 85 -8.62 1.81 3.98
N LYS A 86 -8.67 0.56 4.42
CA LYS A 86 -9.37 0.19 5.64
C LYS A 86 -8.38 0.08 6.81
N ASN A 87 -8.86 0.25 8.01
CA ASN A 87 -8.04 0.05 9.21
C ASN A 87 -7.45 -1.36 9.23
N GLY A 88 -6.19 -1.44 9.61
CA GLY A 88 -5.46 -2.69 9.62
C GLY A 88 -4.61 -2.87 8.39
N VAL A 89 -4.34 -4.11 8.03
CA VAL A 89 -3.46 -4.44 6.91
C VAL A 89 -4.24 -4.49 5.61
N ASN A 90 -3.76 -3.74 4.63
CA ASN A 90 -4.31 -3.73 3.27
C ASN A 90 -3.26 -4.28 2.30
N LYS A 91 -3.72 -4.98 1.29
CA LYS A 91 -2.90 -5.38 0.16
C LYS A 91 -3.32 -4.54 -1.05
N VAL A 92 -2.39 -3.80 -1.63
CA VAL A 92 -2.63 -3.02 -2.83
C VAL A 92 -2.06 -3.80 -4.01
N GLU A 93 -2.91 -4.12 -4.96
CA GLU A 93 -2.53 -4.84 -6.17
C GLU A 93 -2.65 -3.92 -7.37
N ILE A 94 -1.57 -3.82 -8.13
CA ILE A 94 -1.52 -3.02 -9.35
C ILE A 94 -1.26 -3.97 -10.50
N LYS A 95 -2.23 -4.10 -11.39
CA LYS A 95 -2.12 -4.91 -12.60
C LYS A 95 -2.01 -3.99 -13.80
N ALA A 96 -0.97 -4.15 -14.58
CA ALA A 96 -0.74 -3.36 -15.78
C ALA A 96 -0.73 -4.27 -17.01
N VAL A 97 -1.43 -3.84 -18.05
CA VAL A 97 -1.42 -4.51 -19.35
C VAL A 97 -1.06 -3.47 -20.40
N ASN A 98 0.05 -3.65 -21.09
CA ASN A 98 0.46 -2.72 -22.12
C ASN A 98 -0.27 -2.96 -23.44
N ALA A 99 -0.02 -2.09 -24.44
CA ALA A 99 -0.67 -2.18 -25.73
C ALA A 99 -0.38 -3.49 -26.48
N GLU A 100 0.74 -4.15 -26.14
CA GLU A 100 1.13 -5.44 -26.73
C GLU A 100 0.50 -6.64 -26.01
N GLY A 101 -0.26 -6.40 -24.92
CA GLY A 101 -0.92 -7.44 -24.15
C GLY A 101 -0.04 -8.06 -23.06
N LYS A 102 1.14 -7.52 -22.81
CA LYS A 102 1.98 -7.99 -21.69
C LYS A 102 1.42 -7.50 -20.37
N GLU A 103 1.43 -8.39 -19.38
CA GLU A 103 0.93 -8.11 -18.04
C GLU A 103 2.05 -8.04 -17.02
N GLU A 104 1.89 -7.16 -16.05
CA GLU A 104 2.74 -7.09 -14.87
C GLU A 104 1.85 -6.85 -13.66
N VAL A 105 2.07 -7.64 -12.60
CA VAL A 105 1.34 -7.48 -11.35
C VAL A 105 2.32 -7.11 -10.25
N THR A 106 2.03 -6.02 -9.56
CA THR A 106 2.81 -5.54 -8.41
C THR A 106 1.90 -5.51 -7.20
N GLU A 107 2.35 -6.07 -6.09
CA GLU A 107 1.60 -6.09 -4.85
C GLU A 107 2.44 -5.50 -3.72
N GLY A 108 1.77 -4.88 -2.77
CA GLY A 108 2.43 -4.37 -1.57
C GLY A 108 1.46 -4.31 -0.41
N LEU A 109 2.00 -4.30 0.80
CA LEU A 109 1.21 -4.22 2.02
C LEU A 109 1.25 -2.80 2.56
N VAL A 110 0.08 -2.30 2.96
CA VAL A 110 -0.08 -0.99 3.59
C VAL A 110 -0.90 -1.17 4.85
N THR A 111 -0.34 -0.79 5.98
CA THR A 111 -1.04 -0.86 7.25
C THR A 111 -1.55 0.53 7.62
N LEU A 112 -2.86 0.63 7.78
CA LEU A 112 -3.50 1.86 8.24
C LEU A 112 -3.78 1.75 9.74
N SER A 113 -3.17 2.64 10.51
CA SER A 113 -3.43 2.77 11.94
C SER A 113 -4.24 4.03 12.19
N SER A 114 -5.15 4.01 13.15
CA SER A 114 -5.87 5.22 13.51
C SER A 114 -4.92 6.23 14.16
N LYS A 115 -5.19 7.52 13.98
CA LYS A 115 -4.42 8.58 14.63
C LYS A 115 -4.48 8.44 16.15
N GLU A 116 -5.59 7.96 16.67
CA GLU A 116 -5.80 7.72 18.07
C GLU A 116 -4.91 6.59 18.59
N GLU A 117 -4.83 5.47 17.86
CA GLU A 117 -3.93 4.36 18.21
C GLU A 117 -2.47 4.79 18.24
N VAL A 118 -2.04 5.57 17.26
CA VAL A 118 -0.65 6.08 17.20
C VAL A 118 -0.40 7.06 18.34
N ARG A 119 -1.37 7.93 18.63
CA ARG A 119 -1.25 8.87 19.75
C ARG A 119 -1.11 8.15 21.07
N ASP A 120 -1.90 7.12 21.31
CA ASP A 120 -1.84 6.32 22.54
C ASP A 120 -0.51 5.57 22.64
N ALA A 121 -0.03 5.00 21.56
CA ALA A 121 1.26 4.31 21.52
C ALA A 121 2.41 5.26 21.82
N VAL A 122 2.41 6.46 21.23
CA VAL A 122 3.43 7.49 21.49
C VAL A 122 3.35 7.97 22.93
N LYS A 123 2.14 8.19 23.44
CA LYS A 123 1.94 8.61 24.82
C LYS A 123 2.44 7.57 25.82
N ASN A 124 2.16 6.30 25.57
CA ASN A 124 2.67 5.21 26.40
C ASN A 124 4.19 5.11 26.34
N LEU A 125 4.76 5.27 25.14
CA LEU A 125 6.21 5.25 24.96
C LEU A 125 6.88 6.40 25.70
N MET A 126 6.33 7.61 25.63
CA MET A 126 6.85 8.78 26.33
C MET A 126 6.74 8.63 27.84
N ASN A 127 5.63 8.11 28.35
CA ASN A 127 5.46 7.89 29.79
C ASN A 127 6.39 6.81 30.32
N PHE A 128 6.72 5.81 29.51
CA PHE A 128 7.51 4.67 29.95
C PHE A 128 9.01 4.94 29.86
N ASN A 129 9.47 5.47 28.74
CA ASN A 129 10.91 5.65 28.49
C ASN A 129 11.40 7.04 28.85
N PHE A 130 10.59 8.06 28.61
CA PHE A 130 10.98 9.44 28.80
C PHE A 130 11.07 9.81 30.28
N LEU A 131 10.13 9.37 31.10
CA LEU A 131 10.15 9.63 32.54
C LEU A 131 11.31 8.89 33.23
N ASP A 132 11.57 7.66 32.83
CA ASP A 132 12.69 6.89 33.36
C ASP A 132 14.03 7.51 32.98
N LEU A 133 14.13 8.01 31.74
CA LEU A 133 15.31 8.71 31.27
C LEU A 133 15.55 10.00 32.05
N ILE A 134 14.51 10.76 32.33
CA ILE A 134 14.59 11.99 33.13
C ILE A 134 15.01 11.67 34.56
N LYS A 135 14.49 10.62 35.17
CA LYS A 135 14.85 10.19 36.50
C LYS A 135 16.34 9.85 36.61
N GLU A 136 16.92 9.25 35.60
CA GLU A 136 18.35 8.96 35.58
C GLU A 136 19.21 10.22 35.42
N ILE A 137 18.72 11.20 34.66
CA ILE A 137 19.46 12.44 34.45
C ILE A 137 19.42 13.37 35.67
N ILE A 138 18.32 13.34 36.42
CA ILE A 138 18.08 14.26 37.53
C ILE A 138 18.68 13.74 38.85
N LYS A 139 19.14 12.52 38.93
CA LYS A 139 19.79 11.99 40.11
C LYS A 139 21.05 12.77 40.46
#